data_991ae1534da73c0dcb20839a1b440f2f
#
_entry.id   991ae1534da73c0dcb20839a1b440f2f
#
_cell.length_a   1.000
_cell.length_b   1.000
_cell.length_c   1.000
_cell.angle_alpha   90.00
_cell.angle_beta   90.00
_cell.angle_gamma   90.00
#
_symmetry.space_group_name_H-M   'P 1'
#
loop_
_entity.id
_entity.type
_entity.pdbx_description
1 polymer ?
#
loop_
_entity_poly.entity_id
_entity_poly.type
_entity_poly.pdbx_seq_one_letter_code
_entity_poly.pdbx_strand_id
1 'polypeptide(L)'
;MKTKAITSQQFEAISADLRDAYSLGSEGLRTIAASIAPPIYDEIRQKEIASLLLTENKLPKGEPARYAKIKEIQAFWIATGGQVHRSDMDDDEIEFPVGRVASNPAVDVSVLRNGDIHRLTDMEKWAGSAIRKKLNQRAVKVISEAVPEANTVEIGGASLTETGLNQAISLLEDRDLTVKYIVMRGGRFNDMRGWELDPVTERELREKGILKYFSGAQVLTTSAAQMDEIILIPDEPVGKMAIRTPIAVEPDNRPSEFKVSWVVWMELALGVLRPDLLAKVKILG
;
A
#
# COMPACT_ATOMS: atom_id res chain seq x y z
N MET A 1 2.24 19.40 5.47
CA MET A 1 1.60 20.15 6.56
C MET A 1 2.64 20.40 7.64
N LYS A 2 2.86 21.66 8.05
CA LYS A 2 3.74 21.98 9.19
C LYS A 2 2.97 21.62 10.46
N THR A 3 3.44 20.61 11.18
CA THR A 3 2.94 20.27 12.53
C THR A 3 3.15 21.52 13.41
N LYS A 4 2.04 22.16 13.83
CA LYS A 4 2.13 23.24 14.80
C LYS A 4 2.72 22.66 16.09
N ALA A 5 3.81 23.24 16.56
CA ALA A 5 4.38 22.87 17.85
C ALA A 5 3.33 23.11 18.93
N ILE A 6 3.02 22.08 19.71
CA ILE A 6 2.10 22.13 20.84
C ILE A 6 2.75 23.00 21.92
N THR A 7 2.04 23.99 22.43
CA THR A 7 2.54 24.85 23.54
C THR A 7 2.54 24.07 24.84
N SER A 8 3.40 24.46 25.83
CA SER A 8 3.46 23.81 27.13
C SER A 8 2.10 23.76 27.83
N GLN A 9 1.28 24.80 27.71
CA GLN A 9 -0.08 24.85 28.29
C GLN A 9 -1.03 23.84 27.59
N GLN A 10 -0.95 23.69 26.29
CA GLN A 10 -1.74 22.67 25.55
C GLN A 10 -1.31 21.25 25.94
N PHE A 11 -0.01 21.04 26.15
CA PHE A 11 0.52 19.76 26.61
C PHE A 11 0.00 19.38 27.99
N GLU A 12 0.02 20.31 28.95
CA GLU A 12 -0.51 20.09 30.31
C GLU A 12 -2.02 19.80 30.31
N ALA A 13 -2.79 20.51 29.50
CA ALA A 13 -4.23 20.29 29.35
C ALA A 13 -4.52 18.88 28.82
N ILE A 14 -3.87 18.47 27.73
CA ILE A 14 -4.07 17.13 27.13
C ILE A 14 -3.61 16.03 28.11
N SER A 15 -2.54 16.27 28.87
CA SER A 15 -2.07 15.32 29.91
C SER A 15 -3.08 15.17 31.04
N ALA A 16 -3.77 16.24 31.42
CA ALA A 16 -4.85 16.21 32.43
C ALA A 16 -6.06 15.43 31.86
N ASP A 17 -6.49 15.75 30.65
CA ASP A 17 -7.60 15.06 29.99
C ASP A 17 -7.35 13.55 29.85
N LEU A 18 -6.11 13.14 29.56
CA LEU A 18 -5.73 11.73 29.46
C LEU A 18 -5.84 11.01 30.82
N ARG A 19 -5.40 11.66 31.90
CA ARG A 19 -5.52 11.12 33.28
C ARG A 19 -6.97 10.99 33.71
N ASP A 20 -7.76 12.02 33.42
CA ASP A 20 -9.19 12.06 33.76
C ASP A 20 -9.94 10.97 32.98
N ALA A 21 -9.68 10.84 31.65
CA ALA A 21 -10.23 9.78 30.85
C ALA A 21 -9.86 8.39 31.41
N TYR A 22 -8.59 8.18 31.77
CA TYR A 22 -8.18 6.90 32.36
C TYR A 22 -8.90 6.60 33.68
N SER A 23 -9.18 7.60 34.50
CA SER A 23 -9.89 7.44 35.78
C SER A 23 -11.34 6.94 35.63
N LEU A 24 -11.96 7.15 34.46
CA LEU A 24 -13.30 6.67 34.11
C LEU A 24 -13.33 5.16 33.75
N GLY A 25 -12.22 4.44 33.85
CA GLY A 25 -12.14 3.01 33.60
C GLY A 25 -12.43 2.62 32.14
N SER A 26 -13.32 1.67 31.93
CA SER A 26 -13.58 1.12 30.58
C SER A 26 -14.16 2.16 29.61
N GLU A 27 -14.98 3.08 30.07
CA GLU A 27 -15.53 4.16 29.25
C GLU A 27 -14.44 5.14 28.83
N GLY A 28 -13.56 5.51 29.74
CA GLY A 28 -12.42 6.36 29.46
C GLY A 28 -11.44 5.72 28.49
N LEU A 29 -11.20 4.41 28.59
CA LEU A 29 -10.36 3.68 27.63
C LEU A 29 -10.96 3.67 26.22
N ARG A 30 -12.30 3.64 26.07
CA ARG A 30 -12.96 3.80 24.78
C ARG A 30 -12.82 5.21 24.23
N THR A 31 -12.90 6.21 25.09
CA THR A 31 -12.67 7.62 24.70
C THR A 31 -11.25 7.82 24.19
N ILE A 32 -10.25 7.29 24.91
CA ILE A 32 -8.85 7.29 24.46
C ILE A 32 -8.72 6.54 23.12
N ALA A 33 -9.34 5.36 22.97
CA ALA A 33 -9.33 4.61 21.71
C ALA A 33 -9.87 5.43 20.52
N ALA A 34 -10.95 6.17 20.74
CA ALA A 34 -11.52 7.05 19.72
C ALA A 34 -10.59 8.22 19.35
N SER A 35 -9.82 8.75 20.31
CA SER A 35 -8.87 9.84 20.06
C SER A 35 -7.60 9.41 19.33
N ILE A 36 -7.13 8.17 19.51
CA ILE A 36 -5.92 7.65 18.88
C ILE A 36 -6.17 7.09 17.46
N ALA A 37 -7.41 6.80 17.09
CA ALA A 37 -7.74 6.25 15.77
C ALA A 37 -7.38 7.18 14.60
N PRO A 38 -7.71 8.49 14.59
CA PRO A 38 -7.36 9.39 13.51
C PRO A 38 -5.85 9.54 13.27
N PRO A 39 -4.98 9.80 14.27
CA PRO A 39 -3.54 9.90 14.06
C PRO A 39 -2.92 8.61 13.53
N ILE A 40 -3.40 7.44 13.96
CA ILE A 40 -2.96 6.15 13.41
C ILE A 40 -3.36 6.04 11.94
N TYR A 41 -4.58 6.41 11.58
CA TYR A 41 -5.05 6.40 10.20
C TYR A 41 -4.21 7.32 9.31
N ASP A 42 -3.93 8.53 9.78
CA ASP A 42 -3.07 9.48 9.05
C ASP A 42 -1.66 8.93 8.84
N GLU A 43 -1.07 8.27 9.85
CA GLU A 43 0.25 7.63 9.73
C GLU A 43 0.23 6.48 8.71
N ILE A 44 -0.86 5.71 8.62
CA ILE A 44 -1.02 4.67 7.59
C ILE A 44 -1.02 5.32 6.21
N ARG A 45 -1.80 6.39 6.01
CA ARG A 45 -2.00 7.03 4.70
C ARG A 45 -0.77 7.77 4.18
N GLN A 46 0.06 8.32 5.03
CA GLN A 46 1.21 9.17 4.62
C GLN A 46 2.19 8.48 3.67
N LYS A 47 2.40 7.17 3.80
CA LYS A 47 3.37 6.38 3.01
C LYS A 47 2.77 5.07 2.51
N GLU A 48 1.48 5.06 2.34
CA GLU A 48 0.77 3.90 1.79
C GLU A 48 1.04 3.80 0.30
N ILE A 49 1.53 2.64 -0.13
CA ILE A 49 1.76 2.33 -1.54
C ILE A 49 0.55 1.61 -2.14
N ALA A 50 -0.19 0.86 -1.32
CA ALA A 50 -1.32 0.07 -1.77
C ALA A 50 -2.38 0.91 -2.52
N SER A 51 -2.69 2.11 -2.02
CA SER A 51 -3.62 3.05 -2.65
C SER A 51 -3.11 3.69 -3.95
N LEU A 52 -1.78 3.69 -4.17
CA LEU A 52 -1.20 4.13 -5.43
C LEU A 52 -1.30 3.04 -6.50
N LEU A 53 -1.23 1.77 -6.09
CA LEU A 53 -1.18 0.62 -7.00
C LEU A 53 -2.57 0.06 -7.31
N LEU A 54 -3.53 0.19 -6.40
CA LEU A 54 -4.88 -0.36 -6.49
C LEU A 54 -5.92 0.73 -6.27
N THR A 55 -6.99 0.70 -7.04
CA THR A 55 -8.08 1.66 -6.89
C THR A 55 -8.88 1.37 -5.63
N GLU A 56 -9.02 2.38 -4.76
CA GLU A 56 -9.81 2.25 -3.54
C GLU A 56 -11.31 2.16 -3.84
N ASN A 57 -11.99 1.27 -3.14
CA ASN A 57 -13.44 1.14 -3.13
C ASN A 57 -13.95 0.91 -1.71
N LYS A 58 -15.11 1.49 -1.37
CA LYS A 58 -15.78 1.23 -0.09
C LYS A 58 -16.62 -0.04 -0.21
N LEU A 59 -16.44 -0.95 0.74
CA LEU A 59 -17.21 -2.19 0.80
C LEU A 59 -18.19 -2.10 1.98
N PRO A 60 -19.51 -2.24 1.75
CA PRO A 60 -20.50 -2.28 2.82
C PRO A 60 -20.26 -3.45 3.79
N LYS A 61 -20.72 -3.28 5.03
CA LYS A 61 -20.60 -4.34 6.04
C LYS A 61 -21.42 -5.57 5.63
N GLY A 62 -20.77 -6.74 5.69
CA GLY A 62 -21.43 -8.02 5.39
C GLY A 62 -21.45 -8.39 3.90
N GLU A 63 -21.11 -7.47 3.00
CA GLU A 63 -21.06 -7.78 1.58
C GLU A 63 -19.72 -8.43 1.18
N PRO A 64 -19.74 -9.44 0.30
CA PRO A 64 -18.52 -9.99 -0.29
C PRO A 64 -17.88 -8.99 -1.26
N ALA A 65 -16.55 -9.02 -1.38
CA ALA A 65 -15.82 -8.18 -2.34
C ALA A 65 -15.85 -8.85 -3.72
N ARG A 66 -16.99 -8.76 -4.42
CA ARG A 66 -17.20 -9.33 -5.75
C ARG A 66 -17.09 -8.26 -6.82
N TYR A 67 -16.42 -8.58 -7.89
CA TYR A 67 -16.21 -7.70 -9.02
C TYR A 67 -16.34 -8.47 -10.33
N ALA A 68 -17.01 -7.86 -11.30
CA ALA A 68 -17.08 -8.42 -12.65
C ALA A 68 -15.67 -8.54 -13.22
N LYS A 69 -15.40 -9.67 -13.87
CA LYS A 69 -14.15 -9.89 -14.61
C LYS A 69 -14.18 -9.01 -15.86
N ILE A 70 -13.22 -8.10 -15.95
CA ILE A 70 -13.12 -7.20 -17.08
C ILE A 70 -12.43 -7.97 -18.23
N LYS A 71 -13.16 -8.23 -19.30
CA LYS A 71 -12.62 -8.75 -20.56
C LYS A 71 -12.44 -7.60 -21.55
N GLU A 72 -11.45 -7.72 -22.40
CA GLU A 72 -11.20 -6.75 -23.46
C GLU A 72 -12.33 -6.80 -24.50
N ILE A 73 -12.94 -5.64 -24.77
CA ILE A 73 -13.96 -5.50 -25.80
C ILE A 73 -13.23 -5.26 -27.13
N GLN A 74 -13.44 -6.16 -28.10
CA GLN A 74 -12.82 -6.04 -29.40
C GLN A 74 -13.61 -5.09 -30.31
N ALA A 75 -12.92 -4.16 -30.94
CA ALA A 75 -13.46 -3.30 -32.00
C ALA A 75 -13.08 -3.86 -33.38
N PHE A 76 -14.02 -3.79 -34.34
CA PHE A 76 -13.81 -4.30 -35.68
C PHE A 76 -14.01 -3.21 -36.70
N TRP A 77 -13.11 -3.16 -37.70
CA TRP A 77 -13.35 -2.38 -38.88
C TRP A 77 -14.32 -3.14 -39.80
N ILE A 78 -15.46 -2.56 -40.11
CA ILE A 78 -16.51 -3.24 -40.89
C ILE A 78 -16.82 -2.42 -42.12
N ALA A 79 -16.91 -3.10 -43.27
CA ALA A 79 -17.34 -2.48 -44.50
C ALA A 79 -18.83 -2.03 -44.42
N THR A 80 -19.19 -1.01 -45.18
CA THR A 80 -20.58 -0.51 -45.21
C THR A 80 -21.54 -1.66 -45.54
N GLY A 81 -22.48 -1.97 -44.62
CA GLY A 81 -23.42 -3.08 -44.74
C GLY A 81 -22.95 -4.40 -44.09
N GLY A 82 -21.76 -4.46 -43.51
CA GLY A 82 -21.27 -5.61 -42.74
C GLY A 82 -21.92 -5.74 -41.37
N GLN A 83 -21.93 -6.96 -40.81
CA GLN A 83 -22.42 -7.21 -39.45
C GLN A 83 -21.31 -7.04 -38.42
N VAL A 84 -21.64 -6.37 -37.32
CA VAL A 84 -20.75 -6.25 -36.17
C VAL A 84 -20.81 -7.53 -35.33
N HIS A 85 -19.67 -8.15 -35.04
CA HIS A 85 -19.60 -9.23 -34.08
C HIS A 85 -19.89 -8.69 -32.67
N ARG A 86 -20.77 -9.37 -31.95
CA ARG A 86 -21.13 -9.00 -30.58
C ARG A 86 -20.03 -9.50 -29.65
N SER A 87 -19.46 -8.60 -28.83
CA SER A 87 -18.62 -8.97 -27.70
C SER A 87 -19.51 -9.09 -26.48
N ASP A 88 -19.72 -10.30 -25.98
CA ASP A 88 -20.48 -10.51 -24.75
C ASP A 88 -19.55 -10.31 -23.54
N MET A 89 -19.99 -9.49 -22.58
CA MET A 89 -19.39 -9.45 -21.25
C MET A 89 -19.90 -10.68 -20.50
N ASP A 90 -18.99 -11.59 -20.17
CA ASP A 90 -19.33 -12.72 -19.31
C ASP A 90 -19.73 -12.23 -17.92
N ASP A 91 -20.72 -12.91 -17.31
CA ASP A 91 -21.15 -12.68 -15.91
C ASP A 91 -20.17 -13.29 -14.88
N ASP A 92 -18.93 -13.61 -15.31
CA ASP A 92 -17.91 -14.13 -14.41
C ASP A 92 -17.53 -13.08 -13.36
N GLU A 93 -17.75 -13.42 -12.10
CA GLU A 93 -17.34 -12.60 -10.96
C GLU A 93 -16.07 -13.17 -10.33
N ILE A 94 -15.20 -12.27 -9.88
CA ILE A 94 -14.06 -12.61 -9.04
C ILE A 94 -14.36 -12.13 -7.62
N GLU A 95 -14.27 -13.04 -6.65
CA GLU A 95 -14.40 -12.71 -5.24
C GLU A 95 -13.02 -12.58 -4.60
N PHE A 96 -12.75 -11.42 -4.00
CA PHE A 96 -11.52 -11.19 -3.24
C PHE A 96 -11.73 -11.52 -1.76
N PRO A 97 -10.84 -12.32 -1.15
CA PRO A 97 -10.97 -12.67 0.25
C PRO A 97 -10.79 -11.43 1.13
N VAL A 98 -11.81 -11.13 1.93
CA VAL A 98 -11.75 -10.05 2.92
C VAL A 98 -10.95 -10.53 4.12
N GLY A 99 -9.95 -9.75 4.50
CA GLY A 99 -9.08 -10.06 5.62
C GLY A 99 -8.90 -8.87 6.55
N ARG A 100 -8.29 -9.11 7.71
CA ARG A 100 -7.96 -8.08 8.70
C ARG A 100 -6.45 -7.93 8.81
N VAL A 101 -6.02 -6.68 8.86
CA VAL A 101 -4.67 -6.32 9.29
C VAL A 101 -4.80 -5.68 10.66
N ALA A 102 -4.12 -6.22 11.65
CA ALA A 102 -4.24 -5.76 13.02
C ALA A 102 -2.88 -5.59 13.71
N SER A 103 -2.84 -4.71 14.70
CA SER A 103 -1.75 -4.50 15.63
C SER A 103 -2.33 -4.36 17.03
N ASN A 104 -1.63 -4.84 18.06
CA ASN A 104 -2.05 -4.68 19.45
C ASN A 104 -0.92 -4.03 20.26
N PRO A 105 -0.70 -2.72 20.10
CA PRO A 105 0.27 -2.00 20.92
C PRO A 105 -0.20 -1.90 22.36
N ALA A 106 0.73 -2.04 23.30
CA ALA A 106 0.48 -1.94 24.74
C ALA A 106 1.39 -0.89 25.36
N VAL A 107 0.85 -0.17 26.34
CA VAL A 107 1.60 0.76 27.20
C VAL A 107 1.46 0.34 28.65
N ASP A 108 2.44 0.69 29.46
CA ASP A 108 2.35 0.51 30.91
C ASP A 108 1.26 1.41 31.50
N VAL A 109 0.55 0.93 32.51
CA VAL A 109 -0.49 1.70 33.24
C VAL A 109 0.05 3.03 33.75
N SER A 110 1.32 3.08 34.13
CA SER A 110 1.98 4.32 34.62
C SER A 110 1.99 5.43 33.56
N VAL A 111 2.06 5.08 32.27
CA VAL A 111 2.01 6.04 31.14
C VAL A 111 0.71 6.84 31.16
N LEU A 112 -0.43 6.13 31.36
CA LEU A 112 -1.75 6.77 31.42
C LEU A 112 -1.95 7.54 32.74
N ARG A 113 -1.53 6.96 33.87
CA ARG A 113 -1.62 7.60 35.17
C ARG A 113 -0.79 8.89 35.28
N ASN A 114 0.36 8.92 34.61
CA ASN A 114 1.24 10.08 34.56
C ASN A 114 0.85 11.09 33.46
N GLY A 115 -0.05 10.71 32.55
CA GLY A 115 -0.43 11.54 31.40
C GLY A 115 0.72 11.72 30.41
N ASP A 116 1.53 10.66 30.15
CA ASP A 116 2.68 10.72 29.25
C ASP A 116 2.22 10.61 27.78
N ILE A 117 1.89 11.76 27.21
CA ILE A 117 1.41 11.87 25.83
C ILE A 117 2.48 11.46 24.83
N HIS A 118 3.76 11.70 25.12
CA HIS A 118 4.83 11.36 24.17
C HIS A 118 4.87 9.86 23.88
N ARG A 119 4.79 9.04 24.92
CA ARG A 119 4.74 7.58 24.74
C ARG A 119 3.48 7.09 24.03
N LEU A 120 2.34 7.75 24.28
CA LEU A 120 1.10 7.44 23.56
C LEU A 120 1.24 7.78 22.07
N THR A 121 1.76 8.95 21.74
CA THR A 121 2.01 9.38 20.36
C THR A 121 3.02 8.47 19.64
N ASP A 122 4.06 8.02 20.32
CA ASP A 122 5.02 7.07 19.74
C ASP A 122 4.37 5.71 19.49
N MET A 123 3.52 5.24 20.39
CA MET A 123 2.71 4.03 20.21
C MET A 123 1.80 4.14 18.97
N GLU A 124 1.13 5.27 18.78
CA GLU A 124 0.28 5.56 17.62
C GLU A 124 1.06 5.45 16.31
N LYS A 125 2.23 6.08 16.25
CA LYS A 125 3.13 6.03 15.08
C LYS A 125 3.61 4.61 14.78
N TRP A 126 3.99 3.86 15.81
CA TRP A 126 4.47 2.49 15.63
C TRP A 126 3.35 1.55 15.18
N ALA A 127 2.16 1.69 15.76
CA ALA A 127 0.98 0.92 15.36
C ALA A 127 0.60 1.19 13.89
N GLY A 128 0.51 2.47 13.51
CA GLY A 128 0.22 2.88 12.14
C GLY A 128 1.27 2.40 11.15
N SER A 129 2.56 2.52 11.50
CA SER A 129 3.66 2.05 10.68
C SER A 129 3.66 0.52 10.49
N ALA A 130 3.32 -0.24 11.56
CA ALA A 130 3.22 -1.69 11.50
C ALA A 130 2.09 -2.17 10.57
N ILE A 131 0.90 -1.57 10.70
CA ILE A 131 -0.26 -1.86 9.84
C ILE A 131 0.06 -1.52 8.39
N ARG A 132 0.58 -0.30 8.13
CA ARG A 132 0.99 0.15 6.79
C ARG A 132 1.98 -0.82 6.13
N LYS A 133 3.01 -1.24 6.88
CA LYS A 133 4.02 -2.18 6.37
C LYS A 133 3.38 -3.50 5.92
N LYS A 134 2.45 -4.04 6.71
CA LYS A 134 1.74 -5.28 6.38
C LYS A 134 0.79 -5.10 5.21
N LEU A 135 0.10 -3.97 5.14
CA LEU A 135 -0.79 -3.63 4.02
C LEU A 135 0.00 -3.53 2.71
N ASN A 136 1.11 -2.78 2.71
CA ASN A 136 1.98 -2.66 1.54
C ASN A 136 2.56 -4.02 1.12
N GLN A 137 3.00 -4.86 2.08
CA GLN A 137 3.48 -6.20 1.79
C GLN A 137 2.41 -7.07 1.12
N ARG A 138 1.18 -7.02 1.62
CA ARG A 138 0.08 -7.79 1.04
C ARG A 138 -0.29 -7.29 -0.36
N ALA A 139 -0.36 -5.96 -0.57
CA ALA A 139 -0.67 -5.37 -1.87
C ALA A 139 0.36 -5.74 -2.93
N VAL A 140 1.65 -5.54 -2.63
CA VAL A 140 2.74 -5.89 -3.56
C VAL A 140 2.74 -7.39 -3.86
N LYS A 141 2.51 -8.24 -2.85
CA LYS A 141 2.44 -9.69 -3.03
C LYS A 141 1.29 -10.11 -3.94
N VAL A 142 0.08 -9.58 -3.72
CA VAL A 142 -1.10 -9.90 -4.55
C VAL A 142 -0.88 -9.48 -6.00
N ILE A 143 -0.25 -8.32 -6.22
CA ILE A 143 0.06 -7.84 -7.58
C ILE A 143 1.13 -8.72 -8.22
N SER A 144 2.23 -9.03 -7.52
CA SER A 144 3.31 -9.87 -8.07
C SER A 144 2.83 -11.28 -8.43
N GLU A 145 1.99 -11.91 -7.58
CA GLU A 145 1.44 -13.24 -7.81
C GLU A 145 0.44 -13.26 -8.99
N ALA A 146 -0.18 -12.12 -9.30
CA ALA A 146 -1.13 -12.01 -10.40
C ALA A 146 -0.48 -11.84 -11.77
N VAL A 147 0.80 -11.45 -11.85
CA VAL A 147 1.48 -11.24 -13.15
C VAL A 147 1.60 -12.56 -13.90
N PRO A 148 1.10 -12.64 -15.16
CA PRO A 148 1.23 -13.83 -15.98
C PRO A 148 2.70 -14.15 -16.32
N GLU A 149 3.02 -15.42 -16.51
CA GLU A 149 4.37 -15.83 -16.96
C GLU A 149 4.74 -15.20 -18.31
N ALA A 150 3.77 -15.08 -19.23
CA ALA A 150 3.97 -14.43 -20.52
C ALA A 150 4.40 -12.96 -20.42
N ASN A 151 4.11 -12.30 -19.31
CA ASN A 151 4.48 -10.91 -19.04
C ASN A 151 5.69 -10.83 -18.06
N THR A 152 6.41 -11.93 -17.88
CA THR A 152 7.56 -11.99 -16.99
C THR A 152 8.84 -12.08 -17.82
N VAL A 153 9.74 -11.11 -17.63
CA VAL A 153 11.08 -11.11 -18.22
C VAL A 153 12.03 -11.71 -17.20
N GLU A 154 12.68 -12.80 -17.55
CA GLU A 154 13.68 -13.44 -16.72
C GLU A 154 15.08 -12.94 -17.08
N ILE A 155 15.83 -12.47 -16.08
CA ILE A 155 17.20 -11.99 -16.24
C ILE A 155 18.13 -12.97 -15.51
N GLY A 156 19.09 -13.52 -16.23
CA GLY A 156 20.16 -14.31 -15.62
C GLY A 156 21.16 -13.40 -14.91
N GLY A 157 21.64 -13.83 -13.72
CA GLY A 157 22.64 -13.11 -12.94
C GLY A 157 22.05 -12.46 -11.67
N ALA A 158 22.94 -11.90 -10.85
CA ALA A 158 22.60 -11.39 -9.51
C ALA A 158 22.06 -9.95 -9.50
N SER A 159 22.12 -9.20 -10.62
CA SER A 159 21.83 -7.77 -10.70
C SER A 159 20.74 -7.47 -11.72
N LEU A 160 19.98 -6.40 -11.47
CA LEU A 160 19.06 -5.85 -12.45
C LEU A 160 19.86 -5.19 -13.58
N THR A 161 19.51 -5.52 -14.83
CA THR A 161 20.12 -4.89 -16.03
C THR A 161 19.14 -3.90 -16.67
N GLU A 162 19.69 -2.83 -17.24
CA GLU A 162 18.90 -1.84 -17.97
C GLU A 162 18.13 -2.48 -19.14
N THR A 163 18.80 -3.35 -19.90
CA THR A 163 18.19 -4.08 -21.02
C THR A 163 16.97 -4.90 -20.58
N GLY A 164 17.07 -5.61 -19.45
CA GLY A 164 15.95 -6.43 -18.95
C GLY A 164 14.78 -5.59 -18.45
N LEU A 165 15.06 -4.42 -17.84
CA LEU A 165 13.99 -3.50 -17.44
C LEU A 165 13.31 -2.89 -18.67
N ASN A 166 14.08 -2.45 -19.67
CA ASN A 166 13.54 -1.93 -20.93
C ASN A 166 12.72 -2.98 -21.69
N GLN A 167 13.14 -4.24 -21.72
CA GLN A 167 12.33 -5.33 -22.29
C GLN A 167 10.96 -5.46 -21.60
N ALA A 168 10.92 -5.38 -20.27
CA ALA A 168 9.66 -5.45 -19.55
C ALA A 168 8.77 -4.22 -19.79
N ILE A 169 9.36 -3.02 -19.96
CA ILE A 169 8.64 -1.80 -20.35
C ILE A 169 8.04 -2.00 -21.76
N SER A 170 8.84 -2.47 -22.73
CA SER A 170 8.38 -2.71 -24.11
C SER A 170 7.23 -3.70 -24.18
N LEU A 171 7.16 -4.72 -23.30
CA LEU A 171 6.01 -5.65 -23.25
C LEU A 171 4.67 -4.93 -22.97
N LEU A 172 4.70 -3.81 -22.26
CA LEU A 172 3.50 -3.02 -21.99
C LEU A 172 3.28 -1.99 -23.10
N GLU A 173 4.34 -1.32 -23.57
CA GLU A 173 4.27 -0.33 -24.65
C GLU A 173 3.80 -0.93 -25.99
N ASP A 174 4.19 -2.18 -26.31
CA ASP A 174 3.70 -2.92 -27.48
C ASP A 174 2.17 -3.16 -27.46
N ARG A 175 1.54 -2.93 -26.31
CA ARG A 175 0.08 -3.01 -26.10
C ARG A 175 -0.55 -1.62 -25.93
N ASP A 176 0.14 -0.57 -26.32
CA ASP A 176 -0.28 0.83 -26.14
C ASP A 176 -0.48 1.24 -24.66
N LEU A 177 0.20 0.57 -23.72
CA LEU A 177 0.12 0.85 -22.28
C LEU A 177 1.32 1.67 -21.82
N THR A 178 1.07 2.76 -21.14
CA THR A 178 2.13 3.58 -20.53
C THR A 178 2.42 3.09 -19.11
N VAL A 179 3.68 2.77 -18.81
CA VAL A 179 4.11 2.37 -17.47
C VAL A 179 4.07 3.59 -16.54
N LYS A 180 3.31 3.49 -15.45
CA LYS A 180 3.20 4.56 -14.44
C LYS A 180 4.12 4.34 -13.25
N TYR A 181 4.18 3.11 -12.75
CA TYR A 181 4.98 2.76 -11.58
C TYR A 181 5.90 1.58 -11.83
N ILE A 182 7.13 1.72 -11.37
CA ILE A 182 8.13 0.64 -11.28
C ILE A 182 8.35 0.38 -9.80
N VAL A 183 7.88 -0.76 -9.30
CA VAL A 183 7.95 -1.12 -7.87
C VAL A 183 9.09 -2.08 -7.66
N MET A 184 10.06 -1.70 -6.81
CA MET A 184 11.23 -2.52 -6.51
C MET A 184 11.69 -2.38 -5.07
N ARG A 185 12.55 -3.29 -4.63
CA ARG A 185 13.24 -3.16 -3.35
C ARG A 185 14.44 -2.22 -3.45
N GLY A 186 14.74 -1.51 -2.36
CA GLY A 186 15.84 -0.54 -2.33
C GLY A 186 17.21 -1.12 -2.71
N GLY A 187 17.46 -2.42 -2.47
CA GLY A 187 18.67 -3.09 -2.93
C GLY A 187 18.82 -3.11 -4.46
N ARG A 188 17.72 -3.32 -5.18
CA ARG A 188 17.71 -3.29 -6.65
C ARG A 188 17.82 -1.89 -7.24
N PHE A 189 17.39 -0.90 -6.49
CA PHE A 189 17.64 0.49 -6.86
C PHE A 189 19.13 0.83 -6.91
N ASN A 190 19.97 0.15 -6.11
CA ASN A 190 21.43 0.33 -6.19
C ASN A 190 22.03 -0.17 -7.52
N ASP A 191 21.42 -1.18 -8.15
CA ASP A 191 21.85 -1.66 -9.46
C ASP A 191 21.67 -0.56 -10.50
N MET A 192 20.54 0.18 -10.46
CA MET A 192 20.27 1.31 -11.35
C MET A 192 21.24 2.48 -11.18
N ARG A 193 21.83 2.65 -9.98
CA ARG A 193 22.84 3.70 -9.74
C ARG A 193 24.15 3.46 -10.48
N GLY A 194 24.41 2.23 -10.90
CA GLY A 194 25.58 1.85 -11.68
C GLY A 194 25.39 1.96 -13.19
N TRP A 195 24.19 2.30 -13.67
CA TRP A 195 23.92 2.42 -15.09
C TRP A 195 24.43 3.75 -15.66
N GLU A 196 24.79 3.73 -16.93
CA GLU A 196 25.11 4.95 -17.68
C GLU A 196 23.80 5.64 -18.10
N LEU A 197 23.33 6.53 -17.23
CA LEU A 197 22.11 7.29 -17.46
C LEU A 197 22.41 8.59 -18.22
N ASP A 198 21.38 9.22 -18.77
CA ASP A 198 21.53 10.54 -19.36
C ASP A 198 22.04 11.56 -18.31
N PRO A 199 22.76 12.62 -18.74
CA PRO A 199 23.44 13.54 -17.80
C PRO A 199 22.50 14.25 -16.81
N VAL A 200 21.21 14.42 -17.15
CA VAL A 200 20.23 15.07 -16.27
C VAL A 200 19.78 14.10 -15.18
N THR A 201 19.44 12.89 -15.59
CA THR A 201 19.01 11.79 -14.68
C THR A 201 20.16 11.38 -13.78
N GLU A 202 21.38 11.28 -14.30
CA GLU A 202 22.59 10.98 -13.53
C GLU A 202 22.86 12.06 -12.46
N ARG A 203 22.71 13.34 -12.81
CA ARG A 203 22.88 14.44 -11.85
C ARG A 203 21.83 14.40 -10.74
N GLU A 204 20.55 14.15 -11.07
CA GLU A 204 19.50 14.01 -10.05
C GLU A 204 19.79 12.85 -9.10
N LEU A 205 20.25 11.73 -9.63
CA LEU A 205 20.60 10.55 -8.84
C LEU A 205 21.80 10.83 -7.92
N ARG A 206 22.83 11.54 -8.40
CA ARG A 206 24.03 11.88 -7.62
C ARG A 206 23.74 12.95 -6.55
N GLU A 207 22.98 14.00 -6.89
CA GLU A 207 22.71 15.12 -5.98
C GLU A 207 21.66 14.76 -4.92
N LYS A 208 20.60 14.04 -5.28
CA LYS A 208 19.48 13.74 -4.40
C LYS A 208 19.45 12.30 -3.88
N GLY A 209 20.28 11.42 -4.44
CA GLY A 209 20.28 9.98 -4.10
C GLY A 209 18.98 9.24 -4.43
N ILE A 210 18.08 9.88 -5.18
CA ILE A 210 16.74 9.39 -5.51
C ILE A 210 16.53 9.55 -7.00
N LEU A 211 16.19 8.46 -7.68
CA LEU A 211 15.66 8.49 -9.03
C LEU A 211 14.13 8.45 -8.91
N LYS A 212 13.47 9.54 -9.27
CA LYS A 212 12.01 9.61 -9.21
C LYS A 212 11.35 8.95 -10.41
N TYR A 213 11.96 9.09 -11.59
CA TYR A 213 11.40 8.62 -12.84
C TYR A 213 12.47 7.89 -13.66
N PHE A 214 12.07 6.81 -14.32
CA PHE A 214 12.84 6.09 -15.31
C PHE A 214 11.94 5.80 -16.50
N SER A 215 12.34 6.19 -17.71
CA SER A 215 11.52 6.09 -18.92
C SER A 215 10.09 6.62 -18.74
N GLY A 216 9.93 7.75 -18.04
CA GLY A 216 8.61 8.34 -17.74
C GLY A 216 7.85 7.70 -16.56
N ALA A 217 8.23 6.50 -16.13
CA ALA A 217 7.61 5.80 -15.01
C ALA A 217 8.18 6.23 -13.66
N GLN A 218 7.33 6.37 -12.65
CA GLN A 218 7.76 6.68 -11.29
C GLN A 218 8.35 5.45 -10.61
N VAL A 219 9.58 5.56 -10.10
CA VAL A 219 10.24 4.48 -9.35
C VAL A 219 9.82 4.53 -7.89
N LEU A 220 9.16 3.46 -7.42
CA LEU A 220 8.73 3.28 -6.05
C LEU A 220 9.61 2.23 -5.35
N THR A 221 10.45 2.69 -4.45
CA THR A 221 11.27 1.78 -3.64
C THR A 221 10.56 1.42 -2.35
N THR A 222 10.39 0.12 -2.10
CA THR A 222 9.71 -0.37 -0.89
C THR A 222 10.36 -1.64 -0.34
N SER A 223 10.37 -1.78 0.97
CA SER A 223 10.76 -3.03 1.63
C SER A 223 9.72 -4.14 1.48
N ALA A 224 8.54 -3.81 0.96
CA ALA A 224 7.47 -4.76 0.68
C ALA A 224 7.74 -5.60 -0.58
N ALA A 225 8.51 -5.07 -1.54
CA ALA A 225 8.91 -5.78 -2.75
C ALA A 225 9.93 -6.89 -2.44
N GLN A 226 9.90 -7.96 -3.22
CA GLN A 226 10.89 -9.03 -3.15
C GLN A 226 12.23 -8.55 -3.73
N MET A 227 13.33 -9.24 -3.38
CA MET A 227 14.68 -8.84 -3.86
C MET A 227 14.91 -9.21 -5.32
N ASP A 228 14.26 -10.24 -5.77
CA ASP A 228 14.38 -10.85 -7.09
C ASP A 228 13.30 -10.43 -8.08
N GLU A 229 12.38 -9.56 -7.67
CA GLU A 229 11.27 -9.13 -8.51
C GLU A 229 11.17 -7.60 -8.61
N ILE A 230 10.91 -7.11 -9.82
CA ILE A 230 10.54 -5.74 -10.12
C ILE A 230 9.19 -5.76 -10.84
N ILE A 231 8.21 -5.02 -10.36
CA ILE A 231 6.85 -5.03 -10.89
C ILE A 231 6.61 -3.72 -11.65
N LEU A 232 6.08 -3.84 -12.86
CA LEU A 232 5.68 -2.71 -13.69
C LEU A 232 4.17 -2.61 -13.73
N ILE A 233 3.66 -1.44 -13.45
CA ILE A 233 2.22 -1.17 -13.33
C ILE A 233 1.87 -0.01 -14.27
N PRO A 234 0.90 -0.20 -15.19
CA PRO A 234 0.49 0.83 -16.12
C PRO A 234 -0.33 1.95 -15.44
N ASP A 235 -0.66 2.96 -16.20
CA ASP A 235 -1.55 4.04 -15.74
C ASP A 235 -3.01 3.57 -15.61
N GLU A 236 -3.38 2.51 -16.31
CA GLU A 236 -4.71 1.91 -16.21
C GLU A 236 -4.93 1.19 -14.87
N PRO A 237 -6.17 1.19 -14.33
CA PRO A 237 -6.49 0.52 -13.09
C PRO A 237 -6.38 -1.01 -13.24
N VAL A 238 -5.42 -1.62 -12.55
CA VAL A 238 -5.16 -3.07 -12.61
C VAL A 238 -5.98 -3.89 -11.63
N GLY A 239 -6.43 -3.24 -10.53
CA GLY A 239 -7.16 -3.95 -9.48
C GLY A 239 -7.80 -3.02 -8.46
N LYS A 240 -8.36 -3.61 -7.40
CA LYS A 240 -9.08 -2.87 -6.37
C LYS A 240 -8.62 -3.21 -4.96
N MET A 241 -8.67 -2.18 -4.12
CA MET A 241 -8.57 -2.26 -2.67
C MET A 241 -9.93 -1.93 -2.08
N ALA A 242 -10.70 -2.95 -1.70
CA ALA A 242 -12.03 -2.80 -1.13
C ALA A 242 -11.94 -2.67 0.39
N ILE A 243 -12.22 -1.48 0.93
CA ILE A 243 -12.10 -1.19 2.35
C ILE A 243 -13.48 -1.30 2.99
N ARG A 244 -13.64 -2.28 3.91
CA ARG A 244 -14.87 -2.46 4.70
C ARG A 244 -14.82 -1.64 5.98
N THR A 245 -13.70 -1.68 6.69
CA THR A 245 -13.46 -0.88 7.89
C THR A 245 -12.11 -0.19 7.73
N PRO A 246 -12.08 1.15 7.56
CA PRO A 246 -10.83 1.87 7.32
C PRO A 246 -9.88 1.82 8.52
N ILE A 247 -10.42 1.95 9.73
CA ILE A 247 -9.72 1.71 10.99
C ILE A 247 -10.74 1.51 12.11
N ALA A 248 -10.43 0.60 13.01
CA ALA A 248 -11.12 0.45 14.27
C ALA A 248 -10.08 0.29 15.38
N VAL A 249 -10.37 0.86 16.54
CA VAL A 249 -9.53 0.79 17.73
C VAL A 249 -10.40 0.36 18.90
N GLU A 250 -10.04 -0.76 19.51
CA GLU A 250 -10.77 -1.33 20.64
C GLU A 250 -9.82 -1.52 21.82
N PRO A 251 -10.19 -1.11 23.04
CA PRO A 251 -9.35 -1.33 24.21
C PRO A 251 -9.26 -2.81 24.57
N ASP A 252 -8.06 -3.29 24.82
CA ASP A 252 -7.76 -4.63 25.34
C ASP A 252 -7.02 -4.45 26.69
N ASN A 253 -7.76 -4.45 27.77
CA ASN A 253 -7.21 -4.21 29.10
C ASN A 253 -6.77 -5.54 29.72
N ARG A 254 -5.48 -5.60 30.09
CA ARG A 254 -4.87 -6.76 30.77
C ARG A 254 -4.32 -6.38 32.14
N PRO A 255 -5.18 -6.26 33.16
CA PRO A 255 -4.78 -5.81 34.49
C PRO A 255 -3.67 -6.67 35.12
N SER A 256 -3.66 -7.98 34.82
CA SER A 256 -2.63 -8.90 35.33
C SER A 256 -1.21 -8.61 34.83
N GLU A 257 -1.07 -7.90 33.72
CA GLU A 257 0.20 -7.53 33.12
C GLU A 257 0.62 -6.08 33.45
N PHE A 258 -0.20 -5.33 34.20
CA PHE A 258 -0.04 -3.88 34.41
C PHE A 258 0.07 -3.08 33.12
N LYS A 259 -0.56 -3.58 32.04
CA LYS A 259 -0.55 -2.97 30.72
C LYS A 259 -1.96 -2.64 30.25
N VAL A 260 -2.06 -1.56 29.51
CA VAL A 260 -3.23 -1.19 28.73
C VAL A 260 -2.84 -1.28 27.25
N SER A 261 -3.63 -1.99 26.49
CA SER A 261 -3.42 -2.16 25.05
C SER A 261 -4.67 -1.79 24.26
N TRP A 262 -4.46 -1.57 22.96
CA TRP A 262 -5.54 -1.31 22.03
C TRP A 262 -5.37 -2.18 20.80
N VAL A 263 -6.38 -2.95 20.48
CA VAL A 263 -6.43 -3.68 19.20
C VAL A 263 -6.80 -2.69 18.11
N VAL A 264 -5.83 -2.35 17.29
CA VAL A 264 -6.00 -1.49 16.11
C VAL A 264 -6.09 -2.38 14.89
N TRP A 265 -7.15 -2.25 14.09
CA TRP A 265 -7.33 -3.09 12.91
C TRP A 265 -8.03 -2.38 11.76
N MET A 266 -7.77 -2.87 10.54
CA MET A 266 -8.46 -2.52 9.30
C MET A 266 -9.02 -3.79 8.69
N GLU A 267 -10.18 -3.70 8.03
CA GLU A 267 -10.78 -4.81 7.29
C GLU A 267 -10.92 -4.44 5.83
N LEU A 268 -10.25 -5.20 4.96
CA LEU A 268 -10.18 -4.91 3.53
C LEU A 268 -9.93 -6.16 2.69
N ALA A 269 -10.24 -6.06 1.41
CA ALA A 269 -9.86 -7.05 0.41
C ALA A 269 -8.97 -6.39 -0.65
N LEU A 270 -7.97 -7.13 -1.12
CA LEU A 270 -7.06 -6.71 -2.18
C LEU A 270 -7.13 -7.73 -3.32
N GLY A 271 -7.25 -7.25 -4.56
CA GLY A 271 -7.25 -8.12 -5.70
C GLY A 271 -6.94 -7.43 -7.02
N VAL A 272 -6.44 -8.21 -7.97
CA VAL A 272 -6.15 -7.79 -9.33
C VAL A 272 -7.29 -8.26 -10.25
N LEU A 273 -7.82 -7.33 -11.05
CA LEU A 273 -8.89 -7.59 -12.02
C LEU A 273 -8.33 -7.78 -13.45
N ARG A 274 -7.25 -7.07 -13.75
CA ARG A 274 -6.59 -7.05 -15.06
C ARG A 274 -5.13 -7.49 -14.92
N PRO A 275 -4.86 -8.79 -14.71
CA PRO A 275 -3.49 -9.30 -14.62
C PRO A 275 -2.73 -9.17 -15.94
N ASP A 276 -3.43 -9.17 -17.06
CA ASP A 276 -2.91 -8.97 -18.42
C ASP A 276 -2.17 -7.63 -18.59
N LEU A 277 -2.53 -6.60 -17.83
CA LEU A 277 -1.91 -5.28 -17.88
C LEU A 277 -0.62 -5.18 -17.05
N LEU A 278 -0.26 -6.19 -16.31
CA LEU A 278 0.93 -6.19 -15.45
C LEU A 278 2.12 -6.84 -16.16
N ALA A 279 3.32 -6.33 -15.86
CA ALA A 279 4.56 -7.01 -16.24
C ALA A 279 5.51 -7.09 -15.04
N LYS A 280 6.44 -8.03 -15.06
CA LYS A 280 7.50 -8.10 -14.05
C LYS A 280 8.84 -8.54 -14.63
N VAL A 281 9.90 -8.11 -13.97
CA VAL A 281 11.23 -8.64 -14.16
C VAL A 281 11.54 -9.57 -13.01
N LYS A 282 12.01 -10.77 -13.30
CA LYS A 282 12.48 -11.75 -12.33
C LYS A 282 13.96 -12.00 -12.52
N ILE A 283 14.73 -11.84 -11.45
CA ILE A 283 16.18 -12.04 -11.44
C ILE A 283 16.48 -13.44 -10.93
N LEU A 284 17.09 -14.25 -11.80
CA LEU A 284 17.51 -15.60 -11.49
C LEU A 284 18.95 -15.54 -10.96
N GLY A 285 19.11 -15.51 -9.63
CA GLY A 285 20.40 -15.44 -8.95
C GLY A 285 21.06 -16.78 -8.75
#